data_328f442292f35ba0a0c244103580f48f
#
_entry.id   328f442292f35ba0a0c244103580f48f
#
_cell.length_a   1.000
_cell.length_b   1.000
_cell.length_c   1.000
_cell.angle_alpha   90.00
_cell.angle_beta   90.00
_cell.angle_gamma   90.00
#
_symmetry.space_group_name_H-M   'P 1'
#
loop_
_entity.id
_entity.type
_entity.pdbx_description
1 polymer ?
#
loop_
_entity_poly.entity_id
_entity_poly.type
_entity_poly.pdbx_seq_one_letter_code
_entity_poly.pdbx_strand_id
1 'polypeptide(L)'
;MKLYEEVKSAGSIGISGHIRPDGDCIGACMGLYLYLKKLCPDAVIEVFLEQPAEVFSCIKGIKEIHTDFKTEIPCFDVFFALDASKDRLGEAEKYFDAAKKKINIDHHISNQGCGDQNYIKPKASSASELVYELIEEKELLDEEIAKALYIGIIHDTGVFQYSNTAPSTLQAAAQLTQYGFDFPALIQETFYEKTYVQNQILGRALLESFLFMDGQCIVSMVDKKTMNFYQVVPSDLEGIVSQLRNTKGVECAIFMYQIEIGRAHV
;
A
#
# COMPACT_ATOMS: atom_id res chain seq x y z
N MET A 1 -19.51 10.52 0.39
CA MET A 1 -19.79 9.60 -0.75
C MET A 1 -20.49 8.38 -0.18
N LYS A 2 -21.48 7.85 -0.86
CA LYS A 2 -22.15 6.60 -0.52
C LYS A 2 -21.75 5.53 -1.53
N LEU A 3 -20.93 4.60 -1.13
CA LEU A 3 -20.29 3.64 -2.03
C LEU A 3 -21.32 2.82 -2.83
N TYR A 4 -22.38 2.34 -2.18
CA TYR A 4 -23.44 1.58 -2.84
C TYR A 4 -24.08 2.37 -4.01
N GLU A 5 -24.41 3.64 -3.79
CA GLU A 5 -25.03 4.48 -4.83
C GLU A 5 -24.13 4.68 -6.07
N GLU A 6 -22.80 4.61 -5.85
CA GLU A 6 -21.82 4.79 -6.91
C GLU A 6 -21.70 3.55 -7.82
N VAL A 7 -21.99 2.35 -7.28
CA VAL A 7 -21.73 1.06 -7.95
C VAL A 7 -22.98 0.22 -8.25
N LYS A 8 -24.15 0.53 -7.67
CA LYS A 8 -25.37 -0.30 -7.75
C LYS A 8 -25.85 -0.66 -9.15
N SER A 9 -25.50 0.11 -10.17
CA SER A 9 -25.86 -0.12 -11.57
C SER A 9 -24.68 -0.50 -12.45
N ALA A 10 -23.50 -0.71 -11.87
CA ALA A 10 -22.29 -1.05 -12.61
C ALA A 10 -22.28 -2.54 -12.97
N GLY A 11 -22.15 -2.87 -14.23
CA GLY A 11 -21.89 -4.23 -14.71
C GLY A 11 -20.39 -4.58 -14.73
N SER A 12 -19.51 -3.57 -14.72
CA SER A 12 -18.07 -3.74 -14.70
C SER A 12 -17.38 -2.68 -13.83
N ILE A 13 -16.48 -3.12 -12.97
CA ILE A 13 -15.76 -2.27 -12.02
C ILE A 13 -14.25 -2.56 -12.12
N GLY A 14 -13.46 -1.53 -12.37
CA GLY A 14 -12.00 -1.59 -12.29
C GLY A 14 -11.49 -0.97 -11.00
N ILE A 15 -10.41 -1.52 -10.47
CA ILE A 15 -9.73 -1.01 -9.26
C ILE A 15 -8.24 -0.97 -9.55
N SER A 16 -7.58 0.12 -9.19
CA SER A 16 -6.13 0.22 -9.25
C SER A 16 -5.60 1.17 -8.17
N GLY A 17 -4.32 1.07 -7.91
CA GLY A 17 -3.57 1.96 -7.04
C GLY A 17 -2.26 2.40 -7.68
N HIS A 18 -1.29 2.82 -6.86
CA HIS A 18 -0.05 3.34 -7.39
C HIS A 18 0.94 2.25 -7.85
N ILE A 19 1.85 2.63 -8.78
CA ILE A 19 3.02 1.83 -9.17
C ILE A 19 3.86 1.50 -7.93
N ARG A 20 4.48 0.30 -7.92
CA ARG A 20 5.20 -0.23 -6.75
C ARG A 20 4.29 -0.23 -5.52
N PRO A 21 3.19 -1.02 -5.56
CA PRO A 21 2.17 -1.00 -4.52
C PRO A 21 2.74 -1.46 -3.18
N ASP A 22 2.51 -0.68 -2.15
CA ASP A 22 2.84 -1.00 -0.77
C ASP A 22 1.64 -1.63 -0.02
N GLY A 23 1.77 -1.79 1.29
CA GLY A 23 0.74 -2.44 2.09
C GLY A 23 -0.59 -1.70 2.11
N ASP A 24 -0.61 -0.35 2.07
CA ASP A 24 -1.87 0.40 2.03
C ASP A 24 -2.54 0.32 0.66
N CYS A 25 -1.79 0.53 -0.39
CA CYS A 25 -2.29 0.38 -1.75
C CYS A 25 -2.92 -1.00 -1.99
N ILE A 26 -2.23 -2.08 -1.60
CA ILE A 26 -2.71 -3.46 -1.74
C ILE A 26 -3.91 -3.71 -0.83
N GLY A 27 -3.82 -3.31 0.44
CA GLY A 27 -4.88 -3.47 1.43
C GLY A 27 -6.18 -2.78 1.04
N ALA A 28 -6.10 -1.53 0.58
CA ALA A 28 -7.23 -0.75 0.10
C ALA A 28 -7.86 -1.38 -1.16
N CYS A 29 -7.04 -1.71 -2.17
CA CYS A 29 -7.52 -2.31 -3.41
C CYS A 29 -8.20 -3.66 -3.17
N MET A 30 -7.54 -4.55 -2.43
CA MET A 30 -8.09 -5.89 -2.18
C MET A 30 -9.24 -5.89 -1.19
N GLY A 31 -9.20 -5.03 -0.16
CA GLY A 31 -10.32 -4.84 0.75
C GLY A 31 -11.58 -4.35 0.02
N LEU A 32 -11.43 -3.35 -0.84
CA LEU A 32 -12.53 -2.86 -1.68
C LEU A 32 -13.02 -3.94 -2.66
N TYR A 33 -12.10 -4.64 -3.32
CA TYR A 33 -12.42 -5.73 -4.25
C TYR A 33 -13.27 -6.81 -3.59
N LEU A 34 -12.83 -7.34 -2.45
CA LEU A 34 -13.55 -8.39 -1.72
C LEU A 34 -14.92 -7.92 -1.24
N TYR A 35 -15.02 -6.67 -0.79
CA TYR A 35 -16.28 -6.07 -0.39
C TYR A 35 -17.24 -5.93 -1.58
N LEU A 36 -16.77 -5.38 -2.70
CA LEU A 36 -17.59 -5.17 -3.89
C LEU A 36 -18.06 -6.49 -4.50
N LYS A 37 -17.29 -7.57 -4.43
CA LYS A 37 -17.74 -8.92 -4.85
C LYS A 37 -18.96 -9.42 -4.08
N LYS A 38 -19.15 -8.96 -2.85
CA LYS A 38 -20.35 -9.28 -2.07
C LYS A 38 -21.49 -8.29 -2.32
N LEU A 39 -21.15 -7.01 -2.47
CA LEU A 39 -22.14 -5.93 -2.69
C LEU A 39 -22.76 -6.00 -4.07
N CYS A 40 -21.98 -6.35 -5.10
CA CYS A 40 -22.36 -6.38 -6.50
C CYS A 40 -22.00 -7.76 -7.12
N PRO A 41 -22.68 -8.86 -6.73
CA PRO A 41 -22.29 -10.22 -7.12
C PRO A 41 -22.40 -10.48 -8.63
N ASP A 42 -23.21 -9.71 -9.35
CA ASP A 42 -23.40 -9.84 -10.79
C ASP A 42 -22.41 -8.99 -11.62
N ALA A 43 -21.64 -8.10 -10.98
CA ALA A 43 -20.65 -7.26 -11.64
C ALA A 43 -19.32 -7.99 -11.86
N VAL A 44 -18.69 -7.75 -13.01
CA VAL A 44 -17.30 -8.15 -13.23
C VAL A 44 -16.40 -7.14 -12.58
N ILE A 45 -15.54 -7.59 -11.65
CA ILE A 45 -14.66 -6.70 -10.88
C ILE A 45 -13.22 -7.15 -11.10
N GLU A 46 -12.38 -6.25 -11.58
CA GLU A 46 -10.97 -6.51 -11.86
C GLU A 46 -10.05 -5.53 -11.14
N VAL A 47 -8.93 -6.05 -10.62
CA VAL A 47 -7.90 -5.27 -9.93
C VAL A 47 -6.62 -5.28 -10.76
N PHE A 48 -6.04 -4.10 -10.97
CA PHE A 48 -4.81 -3.91 -11.74
C PHE A 48 -3.74 -3.31 -10.84
N LEU A 49 -2.70 -4.06 -10.52
CA LEU A 49 -1.53 -3.60 -9.76
C LEU A 49 -0.26 -4.25 -10.32
N GLU A 50 0.88 -3.62 -10.17
CA GLU A 50 2.15 -4.30 -10.31
C GLU A 50 2.25 -5.47 -9.32
N GLN A 51 3.18 -6.41 -9.56
CA GLN A 51 3.31 -7.62 -8.75
C GLN A 51 3.46 -7.26 -7.25
N PRO A 52 2.51 -7.63 -6.40
CA PRO A 52 2.63 -7.44 -4.96
C PRO A 52 3.81 -8.20 -4.36
N ALA A 53 4.40 -7.66 -3.30
CA ALA A 53 5.42 -8.37 -2.54
C ALA A 53 4.84 -9.65 -1.90
N GLU A 54 5.67 -10.69 -1.77
CA GLU A 54 5.25 -12.01 -1.29
C GLU A 54 4.67 -11.99 0.13
N VAL A 55 5.08 -11.04 0.95
CA VAL A 55 4.57 -10.85 2.32
C VAL A 55 3.06 -10.61 2.36
N PHE A 56 2.44 -10.15 1.27
CA PHE A 56 1.00 -9.93 1.15
C PHE A 56 0.23 -11.14 0.60
N SER A 57 0.90 -12.27 0.39
CA SER A 57 0.27 -13.50 -0.13
C SER A 57 -0.84 -14.07 0.76
N CYS A 58 -0.89 -13.64 2.02
CA CYS A 58 -1.96 -13.97 2.97
C CYS A 58 -3.30 -13.28 2.66
N ILE A 59 -3.33 -12.27 1.77
CA ILE A 59 -4.56 -11.58 1.37
C ILE A 59 -5.32 -12.45 0.38
N LYS A 60 -6.59 -12.72 0.67
CA LYS A 60 -7.48 -13.47 -0.22
C LYS A 60 -7.65 -12.78 -1.57
N GLY A 61 -7.59 -13.56 -2.65
CA GLY A 61 -7.76 -13.04 -4.01
C GLY A 61 -6.54 -12.30 -4.56
N ILE A 62 -5.42 -12.21 -3.84
CA ILE A 62 -4.19 -11.51 -4.28
C ILE A 62 -3.69 -12.02 -5.66
N LYS A 63 -3.94 -13.30 -5.97
CA LYS A 63 -3.57 -13.92 -7.25
C LYS A 63 -4.54 -13.58 -8.39
N GLU A 64 -5.66 -12.96 -8.10
CA GLU A 64 -6.64 -12.49 -9.08
C GLU A 64 -6.29 -11.09 -9.62
N ILE A 65 -5.22 -10.47 -9.11
CA ILE A 65 -4.71 -9.19 -9.60
C ILE A 65 -4.14 -9.37 -11.01
N HIS A 66 -4.58 -8.52 -11.94
CA HIS A 66 -4.07 -8.44 -13.31
C HIS A 66 -2.73 -7.70 -13.33
N THR A 67 -1.64 -8.42 -13.05
CA THR A 67 -0.28 -7.83 -13.02
C THR A 67 0.29 -7.60 -14.41
N ASP A 68 -0.31 -8.19 -15.44
CA ASP A 68 0.00 -7.95 -16.85
C ASP A 68 -0.85 -6.83 -17.46
N PHE A 69 -1.73 -6.21 -16.68
CA PHE A 69 -2.61 -5.11 -17.06
C PHE A 69 -3.46 -5.42 -18.32
N LYS A 70 -3.89 -6.69 -18.50
CA LYS A 70 -4.77 -7.09 -19.60
C LYS A 70 -6.18 -7.34 -19.13
N THR A 71 -7.15 -7.00 -19.96
CA THR A 71 -8.57 -7.24 -19.75
C THR A 71 -9.30 -7.33 -21.07
N GLU A 72 -10.43 -8.06 -21.09
CA GLU A 72 -11.39 -8.07 -22.20
C GLU A 72 -12.41 -6.91 -22.10
N ILE A 73 -12.39 -6.13 -21.00
CA ILE A 73 -13.31 -5.02 -20.78
C ILE A 73 -12.73 -3.73 -21.39
N PRO A 74 -13.30 -3.23 -22.49
CA PRO A 74 -12.77 -2.04 -23.16
C PRO A 74 -13.03 -0.73 -22.40
N CYS A 75 -14.07 -0.70 -21.56
CA CYS A 75 -14.50 0.49 -20.83
C CYS A 75 -15.30 0.05 -19.59
N PHE A 76 -14.73 0.29 -18.41
CA PHE A 76 -15.41 0.01 -17.14
C PHE A 76 -16.55 1.00 -16.89
N ASP A 77 -17.64 0.51 -16.28
CA ASP A 77 -18.72 1.40 -15.84
C ASP A 77 -18.26 2.32 -14.70
N VAL A 78 -17.47 1.76 -13.77
CA VAL A 78 -16.84 2.50 -12.67
C VAL A 78 -15.38 2.07 -12.56
N PHE A 79 -14.48 3.02 -12.34
CA PHE A 79 -13.08 2.72 -12.05
C PHE A 79 -12.62 3.47 -10.78
N PHE A 80 -12.05 2.72 -9.85
CA PHE A 80 -11.50 3.25 -8.61
C PHE A 80 -9.99 3.42 -8.72
N ALA A 81 -9.51 4.63 -8.43
CA ALA A 81 -8.10 4.92 -8.15
C ALA A 81 -7.94 5.07 -6.64
N LEU A 82 -7.21 4.15 -6.01
CA LEU A 82 -7.00 4.10 -4.57
C LEU A 82 -5.55 4.42 -4.23
N ASP A 83 -5.34 5.20 -3.19
CA ASP A 83 -4.01 5.56 -2.67
C ASP A 83 -3.08 6.13 -3.75
N ALA A 84 -3.64 6.80 -4.73
CA ALA A 84 -2.92 7.30 -5.88
C ALA A 84 -3.55 8.54 -6.50
N SER A 85 -2.70 9.45 -6.96
CA SER A 85 -3.04 10.37 -8.03
C SER A 85 -2.96 9.67 -9.39
N LYS A 86 -3.59 10.25 -10.41
CA LYS A 86 -3.71 9.63 -11.74
C LYS A 86 -2.35 9.24 -12.35
N ASP A 87 -1.36 10.12 -12.25
CA ASP A 87 0.00 9.94 -12.78
C ASP A 87 0.76 8.77 -12.15
N ARG A 88 0.26 8.25 -11.03
CA ARG A 88 0.85 7.10 -10.34
C ARG A 88 0.16 5.76 -10.67
N LEU A 89 -0.92 5.74 -11.46
CA LEU A 89 -1.64 4.52 -11.83
C LEU A 89 -0.89 3.61 -12.82
N GLY A 90 0.22 4.09 -13.39
CA GLY A 90 1.00 3.33 -14.36
C GLY A 90 0.16 2.87 -15.56
N GLU A 91 0.26 1.60 -15.93
CA GLU A 91 -0.47 1.06 -17.09
C GLU A 91 -2.00 1.02 -16.92
N ALA A 92 -2.51 1.11 -15.67
CA ALA A 92 -3.95 1.16 -15.41
C ALA A 92 -4.57 2.53 -15.75
N GLU A 93 -3.75 3.60 -15.93
CA GLU A 93 -4.23 4.94 -16.28
C GLU A 93 -5.14 4.92 -17.51
N LYS A 94 -4.80 4.11 -18.53
CA LYS A 94 -5.61 3.96 -19.75
C LYS A 94 -7.05 3.48 -19.48
N TYR A 95 -7.23 2.59 -18.51
CA TYR A 95 -8.54 2.07 -18.12
C TYR A 95 -9.31 3.07 -17.27
N PHE A 96 -8.60 3.75 -16.36
CA PHE A 96 -9.17 4.84 -15.58
C PHE A 96 -9.71 5.95 -16.50
N ASP A 97 -8.91 6.39 -17.49
CA ASP A 97 -9.33 7.42 -18.44
C ASP A 97 -10.52 7.02 -19.30
N ALA A 98 -10.57 5.75 -19.72
CA ALA A 98 -11.64 5.22 -20.56
C ALA A 98 -12.94 4.96 -19.78
N ALA A 99 -12.90 4.86 -18.45
CA ALA A 99 -14.06 4.52 -17.64
C ALA A 99 -15.18 5.56 -17.72
N LYS A 100 -16.45 5.10 -17.65
CA LYS A 100 -17.63 5.98 -17.68
C LYS A 100 -17.71 6.84 -16.42
N LYS A 101 -17.29 6.31 -15.29
CA LYS A 101 -17.25 7.00 -14.00
C LYS A 101 -15.94 6.70 -13.28
N LYS A 102 -15.28 7.73 -12.80
CA LYS A 102 -13.99 7.69 -12.13
C LYS A 102 -14.14 8.10 -10.68
N ILE A 103 -13.65 7.28 -9.77
CA ILE A 103 -13.69 7.54 -8.34
C ILE A 103 -12.26 7.50 -7.79
N ASN A 104 -11.85 8.56 -7.10
CA ASN A 104 -10.55 8.60 -6.44
C ASN A 104 -10.71 8.63 -4.91
N ILE A 105 -10.07 7.70 -4.23
CA ILE A 105 -10.05 7.62 -2.76
C ILE A 105 -8.58 7.67 -2.32
N ASP A 106 -8.20 8.70 -1.58
CA ASP A 106 -6.79 8.93 -1.22
C ASP A 106 -6.66 9.76 0.05
N HIS A 107 -5.54 9.64 0.72
CA HIS A 107 -5.19 10.41 1.91
C HIS A 107 -3.96 11.32 1.71
N HIS A 108 -3.33 11.29 0.56
CA HIS A 108 -2.16 12.12 0.28
C HIS A 108 -2.54 13.61 0.15
N ILE A 109 -1.84 14.47 0.90
CA ILE A 109 -2.06 15.93 0.90
C ILE A 109 -1.77 16.58 -0.48
N SER A 110 -0.93 15.93 -1.29
CA SER A 110 -0.58 16.39 -2.64
C SER A 110 -1.64 16.07 -3.68
N ASN A 111 -2.54 15.11 -3.41
CA ASN A 111 -3.57 14.72 -4.37
C ASN A 111 -4.70 15.76 -4.41
N GLN A 112 -4.93 16.34 -5.58
CA GLN A 112 -5.99 17.32 -5.83
C GLN A 112 -7.30 16.67 -6.31
N GLY A 113 -7.32 15.33 -6.41
CA GLY A 113 -8.43 14.56 -6.97
C GLY A 113 -8.30 14.41 -8.49
N CYS A 114 -8.53 13.21 -8.99
CA CYS A 114 -8.42 12.88 -10.41
C CYS A 114 -9.69 12.19 -10.97
N GLY A 115 -10.69 11.95 -10.12
CA GLY A 115 -11.95 11.31 -10.50
C GLY A 115 -13.10 12.30 -10.69
N ASP A 116 -14.21 11.79 -11.21
CA ASP A 116 -15.50 12.51 -11.22
C ASP A 116 -16.06 12.66 -9.80
N GLN A 117 -15.73 11.68 -8.94
CA GLN A 117 -15.95 11.73 -7.49
C GLN A 117 -14.58 11.55 -6.78
N ASN A 118 -14.33 12.41 -5.81
CA ASN A 118 -13.07 12.40 -5.07
C ASN A 118 -13.34 12.35 -3.57
N TYR A 119 -12.80 11.31 -2.92
CA TYR A 119 -12.84 11.14 -1.47
C TYR A 119 -11.42 11.27 -0.91
N ILE A 120 -10.96 12.51 -0.82
CA ILE A 120 -9.61 12.84 -0.39
C ILE A 120 -9.63 13.37 1.03
N LYS A 121 -8.98 12.65 1.96
CA LYS A 121 -8.91 13.04 3.37
C LYS A 121 -7.46 13.02 3.89
N PRO A 122 -6.70 14.10 3.79
CA PRO A 122 -5.30 14.16 4.24
C PRO A 122 -5.06 13.91 5.73
N LYS A 123 -6.12 13.84 6.54
CA LYS A 123 -6.03 13.52 7.98
C LYS A 123 -6.28 12.04 8.28
N ALA A 124 -6.72 11.26 7.31
CA ALA A 124 -6.82 9.82 7.47
C ALA A 124 -5.42 9.20 7.46
N SER A 125 -5.27 8.09 8.15
CA SER A 125 -3.97 7.43 8.25
C SER A 125 -3.57 6.72 6.95
N SER A 126 -4.57 6.29 6.17
CA SER A 126 -4.37 5.40 5.02
C SER A 126 -5.60 5.41 4.11
N ALA A 127 -5.44 4.99 2.86
CA ALA A 127 -6.56 4.75 1.95
C ALA A 127 -7.42 3.57 2.44
N SER A 128 -6.83 2.59 3.11
CA SER A 128 -7.54 1.46 3.74
C SER A 128 -8.48 1.92 4.86
N GLU A 129 -8.09 2.90 5.69
CA GLU A 129 -8.99 3.53 6.66
C GLU A 129 -10.18 4.18 5.95
N LEU A 130 -9.94 4.87 4.82
CA LEU A 130 -11.00 5.51 4.04
C LEU A 130 -11.95 4.52 3.39
N VAL A 131 -11.43 3.41 2.85
CA VAL A 131 -12.28 2.32 2.32
C VAL A 131 -13.15 1.76 3.45
N TYR A 132 -12.58 1.47 4.62
CA TYR A 132 -13.35 1.02 5.79
C TYR A 132 -14.46 2.00 6.19
N GLU A 133 -14.16 3.29 6.18
CA GLU A 133 -15.12 4.36 6.49
C GLU A 133 -16.29 4.40 5.50
N LEU A 134 -16.00 4.16 4.21
CA LEU A 134 -16.99 4.18 3.13
C LEU A 134 -17.87 2.93 3.05
N ILE A 135 -17.50 1.84 3.70
CA ILE A 135 -18.34 0.64 3.78
C ILE A 135 -19.53 0.92 4.68
N GLU A 136 -20.74 1.01 4.09
CA GLU A 136 -21.99 1.27 4.82
C GLU A 136 -22.61 -0.04 5.32
N GLU A 137 -22.63 -1.10 4.52
CA GLU A 137 -23.18 -2.42 4.85
C GLU A 137 -22.15 -3.25 5.63
N LYS A 138 -21.99 -2.93 6.91
CA LYS A 138 -21.02 -3.60 7.79
C LYS A 138 -21.24 -5.10 7.97
N GLU A 139 -22.45 -5.58 7.73
CA GLU A 139 -22.82 -7.01 7.71
C GLU A 139 -22.17 -7.79 6.56
N LEU A 140 -21.70 -7.11 5.51
CA LEU A 140 -20.95 -7.74 4.42
C LEU A 140 -19.46 -7.92 4.76
N LEU A 141 -18.97 -7.25 5.80
CA LEU A 141 -17.59 -7.43 6.26
C LEU A 141 -17.40 -8.85 6.79
N ASP A 142 -16.29 -9.45 6.42
CA ASP A 142 -15.81 -10.72 6.97
C ASP A 142 -14.33 -10.62 7.34
N GLU A 143 -13.79 -11.73 7.83
CA GLU A 143 -12.40 -11.87 8.21
C GLU A 143 -11.44 -11.42 7.09
N GLU A 144 -11.72 -11.79 5.83
CA GLU A 144 -10.81 -11.55 4.71
C GLU A 144 -10.79 -10.07 4.28
N ILE A 145 -11.95 -9.42 4.26
CA ILE A 145 -12.05 -7.97 3.99
C ILE A 145 -11.36 -7.21 5.12
N ALA A 146 -11.68 -7.57 6.36
CA ALA A 146 -11.13 -6.92 7.55
C ALA A 146 -9.60 -7.06 7.61
N LYS A 147 -9.07 -8.24 7.30
CA LYS A 147 -7.63 -8.54 7.24
C LYS A 147 -6.92 -7.67 6.18
N ALA A 148 -7.47 -7.58 4.98
CA ALA A 148 -6.88 -6.75 3.92
C ALA A 148 -6.80 -5.28 4.32
N LEU A 149 -7.90 -4.70 4.83
CA LEU A 149 -7.93 -3.30 5.26
C LEU A 149 -7.02 -3.05 6.48
N TYR A 150 -6.94 -4.02 7.41
CA TYR A 150 -6.07 -3.93 8.57
C TYR A 150 -4.58 -3.89 8.16
N ILE A 151 -4.18 -4.72 7.18
CA ILE A 151 -2.82 -4.70 6.61
C ILE A 151 -2.48 -3.29 6.10
N GLY A 152 -3.36 -2.67 5.33
CA GLY A 152 -3.11 -1.31 4.84
C GLY A 152 -2.92 -0.31 5.98
N ILE A 153 -3.79 -0.32 6.97
CA ILE A 153 -3.69 0.59 8.12
C ILE A 153 -2.37 0.41 8.88
N ILE A 154 -1.96 -0.83 9.18
CA ILE A 154 -0.72 -1.06 9.95
C ILE A 154 0.53 -0.69 9.16
N HIS A 155 0.53 -0.89 7.84
CA HIS A 155 1.68 -0.55 7.01
C HIS A 155 1.89 0.96 6.93
N ASP A 156 0.83 1.74 6.68
CA ASP A 156 0.96 3.18 6.52
C ASP A 156 1.12 3.94 7.85
N THR A 157 0.73 3.32 8.95
CA THR A 157 0.92 3.88 10.30
C THR A 157 2.20 3.39 11.00
N GLY A 158 2.98 2.52 10.36
CA GLY A 158 4.12 1.86 11.01
C GLY A 158 3.69 1.13 12.28
N VAL A 159 2.62 0.36 12.19
CA VAL A 159 1.98 -0.30 13.36
C VAL A 159 1.62 0.72 14.43
N PHE A 160 0.92 1.77 14.02
CA PHE A 160 0.43 2.87 14.88
C PHE A 160 1.50 3.74 15.53
N GLN A 161 2.73 3.73 15.02
CA GLN A 161 3.84 4.53 15.57
C GLN A 161 3.97 5.91 14.90
N TYR A 162 3.45 6.09 13.69
CA TYR A 162 3.62 7.33 12.95
C TYR A 162 2.58 8.39 13.34
N SER A 163 2.92 9.64 13.08
CA SER A 163 2.11 10.81 13.45
C SER A 163 0.78 10.93 12.71
N ASN A 164 0.58 10.17 11.64
CA ASN A 164 -0.70 10.06 10.93
C ASN A 164 -1.70 9.17 11.67
N THR A 165 -1.30 8.45 12.73
CA THR A 165 -2.20 7.66 13.56
C THR A 165 -3.12 8.56 14.38
N ALA A 166 -4.41 8.53 14.08
CA ALA A 166 -5.45 9.28 14.76
C ALA A 166 -6.35 8.37 15.63
N PRO A 167 -7.19 8.92 16.52
CA PRO A 167 -8.19 8.14 17.24
C PRO A 167 -9.13 7.35 16.31
N SER A 168 -9.51 7.90 15.15
CA SER A 168 -10.32 7.21 14.13
C SER A 168 -9.60 5.96 13.58
N THR A 169 -8.31 6.06 13.34
CA THR A 169 -7.46 4.96 12.89
C THR A 169 -7.47 3.79 13.89
N LEU A 170 -7.27 4.10 15.18
CA LEU A 170 -7.30 3.09 16.24
C LEU A 170 -8.69 2.48 16.42
N GLN A 171 -9.76 3.27 16.23
CA GLN A 171 -11.12 2.77 16.26
C GLN A 171 -11.40 1.84 15.08
N ALA A 172 -11.00 2.21 13.87
CA ALA A 172 -11.13 1.37 12.68
C ALA A 172 -10.38 0.05 12.87
N ALA A 173 -9.13 0.09 13.30
CA ALA A 173 -8.33 -1.09 13.59
C ALA A 173 -8.99 -1.99 14.65
N ALA A 174 -9.47 -1.43 15.76
CA ALA A 174 -10.15 -2.17 16.81
C ALA A 174 -11.45 -2.85 16.32
N GLN A 175 -12.18 -2.22 15.41
CA GLN A 175 -13.36 -2.81 14.79
C GLN A 175 -13.00 -3.94 13.84
N LEU A 176 -11.96 -3.76 13.03
CA LEU A 176 -11.50 -4.77 12.09
C LEU A 176 -10.99 -6.02 12.80
N THR A 177 -10.29 -5.91 13.94
CA THR A 177 -9.82 -7.08 14.71
C THR A 177 -10.95 -7.94 15.30
N GLN A 178 -12.18 -7.43 15.36
CA GLN A 178 -13.34 -8.23 15.84
C GLN A 178 -13.75 -9.34 14.85
N TYR A 179 -13.27 -9.30 13.61
CA TYR A 179 -13.58 -10.32 12.59
C TYR A 179 -12.75 -11.59 12.68
N GLY A 180 -11.86 -11.71 13.68
CA GLY A 180 -11.32 -12.98 14.15
C GLY A 180 -10.00 -13.44 13.54
N PHE A 181 -9.35 -12.66 12.66
CA PHE A 181 -8.00 -12.99 12.19
C PHE A 181 -6.94 -12.77 13.28
N ASP A 182 -5.87 -13.54 13.22
CA ASP A 182 -4.72 -13.41 14.13
C ASP A 182 -3.90 -12.16 13.80
N PHE A 183 -4.33 -11.00 14.31
CA PHE A 183 -3.66 -9.73 14.02
C PHE A 183 -2.23 -9.64 14.57
N PRO A 184 -1.84 -10.25 15.72
CA PRO A 184 -0.45 -10.30 16.15
C PRO A 184 0.45 -11.05 15.17
N ALA A 185 0.00 -12.25 14.71
CA ALA A 185 0.72 -13.00 13.69
C ALA A 185 0.82 -12.20 12.39
N LEU A 186 -0.27 -11.57 11.96
CA LEU A 186 -0.31 -10.75 10.75
C LEU A 186 0.68 -9.59 10.78
N ILE A 187 0.77 -8.87 11.89
CA ILE A 187 1.77 -7.81 12.10
C ILE A 187 3.18 -8.38 12.01
N GLN A 188 3.43 -9.52 12.67
CA GLN A 188 4.74 -10.15 12.66
C GLN A 188 5.15 -10.54 11.24
N GLU A 189 4.28 -11.23 10.51
CA GLU A 189 4.55 -11.79 9.19
C GLU A 189 4.66 -10.73 8.09
N THR A 190 3.81 -9.71 8.13
CA THR A 190 3.75 -8.73 7.02
C THR A 190 4.62 -7.50 7.25
N PHE A 191 4.92 -7.13 8.50
CA PHE A 191 5.63 -5.89 8.81
C PHE A 191 7.02 -6.10 9.41
N TYR A 192 7.18 -7.03 10.36
CA TYR A 192 8.44 -7.20 11.09
C TYR A 192 9.34 -8.31 10.58
N GLU A 193 8.76 -9.38 10.02
CA GLU A 193 9.55 -10.53 9.59
C GLU A 193 10.49 -10.16 8.44
N LYS A 194 11.74 -10.57 8.59
CA LYS A 194 12.81 -10.38 7.62
C LYS A 194 13.53 -11.70 7.40
N THR A 195 13.92 -11.96 6.17
CA THR A 195 14.78 -13.09 5.88
C THR A 195 16.14 -12.93 6.57
N TYR A 196 16.85 -14.04 6.73
CA TYR A 196 18.19 -14.01 7.29
C TYR A 196 19.12 -13.04 6.52
N VAL A 197 19.03 -13.05 5.20
CA VAL A 197 19.85 -12.20 4.33
C VAL A 197 19.46 -10.71 4.48
N GLN A 198 18.15 -10.40 4.56
CA GLN A 198 17.70 -9.04 4.83
C GLN A 198 18.19 -8.52 6.19
N ASN A 199 18.22 -9.38 7.22
CA ASN A 199 18.79 -9.02 8.52
C ASN A 199 20.31 -8.80 8.44
N GLN A 200 21.02 -9.60 7.64
CA GLN A 200 22.46 -9.42 7.46
C GLN A 200 22.79 -8.10 6.76
N ILE A 201 22.11 -7.77 5.67
CA ILE A 201 22.34 -6.52 4.94
C ILE A 201 21.91 -5.29 5.75
N LEU A 202 20.83 -5.39 6.53
CA LEU A 202 20.45 -4.37 7.51
C LEU A 202 21.55 -4.15 8.55
N GLY A 203 22.07 -5.22 9.15
CA GLY A 203 23.18 -5.15 10.11
C GLY A 203 24.41 -4.49 9.50
N ARG A 204 24.74 -4.83 8.25
CA ARG A 204 25.85 -4.24 7.51
C ARG A 204 25.64 -2.74 7.29
N ALA A 205 24.46 -2.34 6.84
CA ALA A 205 24.11 -0.94 6.62
C ALA A 205 24.18 -0.11 7.90
N LEU A 206 23.75 -0.67 9.04
CA LEU A 206 23.84 -0.01 10.35
C LEU A 206 25.28 0.16 10.80
N LEU A 207 26.12 -0.89 10.69
CA LEU A 207 27.53 -0.85 11.10
C LEU A 207 28.36 0.14 10.26
N GLU A 208 28.05 0.31 8.98
CA GLU A 208 28.75 1.22 8.07
C GLU A 208 28.15 2.62 8.02
N SER A 209 27.08 2.86 8.78
CA SER A 209 26.46 4.18 8.87
C SER A 209 27.35 5.15 9.65
N PHE A 210 27.24 6.43 9.33
CA PHE A 210 27.89 7.49 10.08
C PHE A 210 26.95 8.67 10.34
N LEU A 211 27.20 9.34 11.46
CA LEU A 211 26.46 10.52 11.87
C LEU A 211 27.18 11.80 11.39
N PHE A 212 26.43 12.82 11.04
CA PHE A 212 26.92 14.16 10.72
C PHE A 212 25.91 15.23 11.17
N MET A 213 26.22 16.54 11.03
CA MET A 213 25.41 17.64 11.55
C MET A 213 25.07 17.45 13.04
N ASP A 214 26.10 17.33 13.87
CA ASP A 214 26.00 17.14 15.32
C ASP A 214 25.08 15.95 15.73
N GLY A 215 25.08 14.89 14.90
CA GLY A 215 24.31 13.67 15.15
C GLY A 215 22.86 13.72 14.70
N GLN A 216 22.41 14.83 14.09
CA GLN A 216 21.03 14.97 13.61
C GLN A 216 20.77 14.22 12.30
N CYS A 217 21.82 13.92 11.56
CA CYS A 217 21.70 13.19 10.30
C CYS A 217 22.49 11.91 10.35
N ILE A 218 21.92 10.84 9.80
CA ILE A 218 22.61 9.54 9.60
C ILE A 218 22.61 9.18 8.11
N VAL A 219 23.73 8.70 7.64
CA VAL A 219 23.84 8.21 6.26
C VAL A 219 24.41 6.81 6.24
N SER A 220 23.90 5.98 5.35
CA SER A 220 24.49 4.68 5.02
C SER A 220 24.41 4.42 3.53
N MET A 221 25.37 3.64 3.02
CA MET A 221 25.43 3.32 1.60
C MET A 221 25.82 1.85 1.42
N VAL A 222 25.13 1.19 0.49
CA VAL A 222 25.44 -0.18 0.06
C VAL A 222 25.85 -0.16 -1.41
N ASP A 223 27.10 -0.55 -1.68
CA ASP A 223 27.61 -0.65 -3.03
C ASP A 223 27.16 -1.95 -3.74
N LYS A 224 27.34 -1.99 -5.04
CA LYS A 224 26.98 -3.15 -5.88
C LYS A 224 27.73 -4.42 -5.48
N LYS A 225 28.98 -4.27 -5.02
CA LYS A 225 29.81 -5.41 -4.57
C LYS A 225 29.20 -6.05 -3.33
N THR A 226 28.79 -5.25 -2.38
CA THR A 226 28.10 -5.70 -1.17
C THR A 226 26.75 -6.34 -1.49
N MET A 227 25.95 -5.71 -2.37
CA MET A 227 24.68 -6.31 -2.82
C MET A 227 24.90 -7.68 -3.47
N ASN A 228 25.90 -7.79 -4.35
CA ASN A 228 26.23 -9.06 -5.01
C ASN A 228 26.73 -10.12 -4.02
N PHE A 229 27.51 -9.72 -3.00
CA PHE A 229 28.00 -10.63 -1.97
C PHE A 229 26.86 -11.27 -1.17
N TYR A 230 25.86 -10.46 -0.78
CA TYR A 230 24.68 -10.94 -0.08
C TYR A 230 23.58 -11.49 -1.00
N GLN A 231 23.74 -11.38 -2.32
CA GLN A 231 22.77 -11.77 -3.34
C GLN A 231 21.40 -11.07 -3.15
N VAL A 232 21.43 -9.80 -2.72
CA VAL A 232 20.22 -8.98 -2.49
C VAL A 232 19.90 -8.13 -3.70
N VAL A 233 18.59 -7.87 -3.85
CA VAL A 233 17.99 -6.95 -4.82
C VAL A 233 17.43 -5.72 -4.10
N PRO A 234 17.06 -4.64 -4.81
CA PRO A 234 16.55 -3.41 -4.17
C PRO A 234 15.39 -3.63 -3.19
N SER A 235 14.49 -4.57 -3.45
CA SER A 235 13.39 -4.91 -2.54
C SER A 235 13.84 -5.49 -1.19
N ASP A 236 15.02 -6.12 -1.14
CA ASP A 236 15.58 -6.64 0.13
C ASP A 236 16.14 -5.54 1.03
N LEU A 237 16.29 -4.32 0.51
CA LEU A 237 16.82 -3.17 1.23
C LEU A 237 15.74 -2.32 1.91
N GLU A 238 14.48 -2.71 1.74
CA GLU A 238 13.35 -2.00 2.35
C GLU A 238 13.42 -2.02 3.87
N GLY A 239 13.06 -0.87 4.48
CA GLY A 239 13.08 -0.69 5.93
C GLY A 239 14.44 -0.27 6.50
N ILE A 240 15.55 -0.33 5.74
CA ILE A 240 16.88 0.10 6.24
C ILE A 240 16.85 1.58 6.62
N VAL A 241 16.31 2.44 5.78
CA VAL A 241 16.23 3.89 6.07
C VAL A 241 15.39 4.18 7.31
N SER A 242 14.29 3.45 7.51
CA SER A 242 13.44 3.57 8.70
C SER A 242 14.20 3.16 9.96
N GLN A 243 14.98 2.09 9.88
CA GLN A 243 15.79 1.62 11.00
C GLN A 243 16.94 2.59 11.34
N LEU A 244 17.57 3.21 10.34
CA LEU A 244 18.55 4.27 10.55
C LEU A 244 17.92 5.48 11.27
N ARG A 245 16.72 5.90 10.84
CA ARG A 245 15.99 7.02 11.43
C ARG A 245 15.59 6.77 12.89
N ASN A 246 15.41 5.52 13.31
CA ASN A 246 15.11 5.16 14.69
C ASN A 246 16.30 5.35 15.67
N THR A 247 17.44 5.84 15.18
CA THR A 247 18.60 6.17 16.03
C THR A 247 18.27 7.44 16.85
N LYS A 248 18.49 7.38 18.15
CA LYS A 248 18.20 8.50 19.06
C LYS A 248 18.94 9.79 18.65
N GLY A 249 18.20 10.88 18.49
CA GLY A 249 18.71 12.20 18.11
C GLY A 249 18.80 12.42 16.60
N VAL A 250 18.48 11.42 15.78
CA VAL A 250 18.46 11.54 14.32
C VAL A 250 17.13 12.13 13.87
N GLU A 251 17.20 13.23 13.13
CA GLU A 251 16.08 13.91 12.48
C GLU A 251 15.96 13.51 11.00
N CYS A 252 17.10 13.21 10.36
CA CYS A 252 17.17 12.85 8.94
C CYS A 252 18.00 11.59 8.73
N ALA A 253 17.47 10.63 7.96
CA ALA A 253 18.20 9.43 7.54
C ALA A 253 18.28 9.38 6.02
N ILE A 254 19.47 9.11 5.49
CA ILE A 254 19.73 8.93 4.06
C ILE A 254 20.29 7.54 3.85
N PHE A 255 19.61 6.75 3.04
CA PHE A 255 20.09 5.45 2.61
C PHE A 255 20.26 5.42 1.09
N MET A 256 21.41 5.02 0.63
CA MET A 256 21.76 4.96 -0.78
C MET A 256 22.22 3.55 -1.16
N TYR A 257 21.90 3.11 -2.35
CA TYR A 257 22.43 1.88 -2.90
C TYR A 257 22.74 2.02 -4.39
N GLN A 258 23.74 1.29 -4.85
CA GLN A 258 24.23 1.37 -6.23
C GLN A 258 23.48 0.38 -7.12
N ILE A 259 22.79 0.88 -8.15
CA ILE A 259 22.08 0.05 -9.14
C ILE A 259 23.06 -0.36 -10.26
N GLU A 260 23.81 0.59 -10.85
CA GLU A 260 24.77 0.36 -11.93
C GLU A 260 26.12 1.03 -11.66
N ILE A 261 27.19 0.45 -12.21
CA ILE A 261 28.53 1.05 -12.13
C ILE A 261 28.59 2.19 -13.15
N GLY A 262 28.72 3.42 -12.68
CA GLY A 262 29.16 4.56 -13.49
C GLY A 262 28.13 5.65 -13.83
N ARG A 263 26.88 5.62 -13.34
CA ARG A 263 25.94 6.75 -13.48
C ARG A 263 25.21 7.02 -12.16
N ALA A 264 25.55 8.15 -11.53
CA ALA A 264 24.65 8.75 -10.56
C ALA A 264 23.54 9.44 -11.33
N HIS A 265 22.28 9.04 -11.13
CA HIS A 265 21.16 9.88 -11.47
C HIS A 265 20.87 10.78 -10.26
N VAL A 266 21.09 12.06 -10.44
CA VAL A 266 20.70 13.12 -9.52
C VAL A 266 19.24 13.43 -9.74
#